data_93662b57f62180ca2c2a7aa41bbc1db4
#
_entry.id   93662b57f62180ca2c2a7aa41bbc1db4
#
_cell.length_a   1.000
_cell.length_b   1.000
_cell.length_c   1.000
_cell.angle_alpha   90.00
_cell.angle_beta   90.00
_cell.angle_gamma   90.00
#
_symmetry.space_group_name_H-M   'P 1'
#
loop_
_entity.id
_entity.type
_entity.pdbx_description
1 polymer ?
#
loop_
_entity_poly.entity_id
_entity_poly.type
_entity_poly.pdbx_seq_one_letter_code
_entity_poly.pdbx_strand_id
1 'polypeptide(L)'
;LRATRLSALDAWRTGIALGHGGEFALLLLGMVLQQHLIPATVVQPMLVALVLSMALAPLLIRHHDVLARFLSRTGGVIQPPQAEEVEIAAQTARYRDHVIVCGAGELGLTVSEILRHAGVAHLLLEADEQKVEAARAAGAPVFHGDASRPDTLLAAGLAQARLVVLTFDHAQQVLRIAQAIAERRPALTLWVSCRSTTAADAFRAMPNVRVCQQSFAAAIGLAEQVMSTLG
;
A
#
# COMPACT_ATOMS: atom_id res chain seq x y z
N LEU A 1 -10.56 -17.71 10.58
CA LEU A 1 -9.69 -16.66 9.99
C LEU A 1 -9.30 -16.92 8.52
N ARG A 2 -9.72 -18.06 7.92
CA ARG A 2 -9.53 -18.33 6.47
C ARG A 2 -10.62 -17.73 5.56
N ALA A 3 -11.62 -17.07 6.12
CA ALA A 3 -12.73 -16.53 5.35
C ALA A 3 -12.61 -15.04 4.98
N THR A 4 -11.61 -14.34 5.53
CA THR A 4 -11.32 -12.95 5.18
C THR A 4 -10.02 -12.91 4.39
N ARG A 5 -10.07 -12.33 3.18
CA ARG A 5 -8.91 -12.13 2.28
C ARG A 5 -7.92 -11.06 2.79
N LEU A 6 -7.72 -10.95 4.10
CA LEU A 6 -6.82 -9.99 4.72
C LEU A 6 -5.36 -10.42 4.56
N SER A 7 -4.50 -9.47 4.24
CA SER A 7 -3.05 -9.70 4.26
C SER A 7 -2.59 -10.11 5.66
N ALA A 8 -1.49 -10.87 5.76
CA ALA A 8 -0.95 -11.26 7.07
C ALA A 8 -0.64 -10.02 7.93
N LEU A 9 -0.18 -8.92 7.32
CA LEU A 9 0.07 -7.65 7.99
C LEU A 9 -1.22 -7.03 8.52
N ASP A 10 -2.30 -7.05 7.73
CA ASP A 10 -3.60 -6.51 8.13
C ASP A 10 -4.29 -7.42 9.14
N ALA A 11 -4.10 -8.73 9.05
CA ALA A 11 -4.54 -9.68 10.05
C ALA A 11 -3.85 -9.44 11.40
N TRP A 12 -2.53 -9.15 11.40
CA TRP A 12 -1.80 -8.77 12.60
C TRP A 12 -2.24 -7.40 13.15
N ARG A 13 -2.41 -6.40 12.28
CA ARG A 13 -2.93 -5.07 12.66
C ARG A 13 -4.31 -5.18 13.29
N THR A 14 -5.20 -5.93 12.66
CA THR A 14 -6.57 -6.16 13.16
C THR A 14 -6.55 -6.97 14.45
N GLY A 15 -5.70 -8.01 14.54
CA GLY A 15 -5.52 -8.82 15.74
C GLY A 15 -5.02 -7.99 16.93
N ILE A 16 -4.03 -7.13 16.71
CA ILE A 16 -3.50 -6.21 17.74
C ILE A 16 -4.59 -5.19 18.16
N ALA A 17 -5.35 -4.65 17.20
CA ALA A 17 -6.42 -3.69 17.49
C ALA A 17 -7.60 -4.32 18.24
N LEU A 18 -7.91 -5.59 18.00
CA LEU A 18 -8.99 -6.34 18.65
C LEU A 18 -8.55 -7.10 19.91
N GLY A 19 -7.24 -7.26 20.10
CA GLY A 19 -6.68 -8.11 21.16
C GLY A 19 -6.74 -7.52 22.57
N HIS A 20 -7.25 -6.30 22.73
CA HIS A 20 -7.44 -5.71 24.06
C HIS A 20 -8.80 -6.17 24.65
N GLY A 21 -8.74 -6.65 25.89
CA GLY A 21 -9.94 -7.07 26.62
C GLY A 21 -10.95 -5.92 26.70
N GLY A 22 -12.19 -6.21 26.30
CA GLY A 22 -13.23 -5.21 26.29
C GLY A 22 -13.69 -4.77 27.69
N GLU A 23 -14.26 -3.59 27.79
CA GLU A 23 -14.86 -3.03 29.02
C GLU A 23 -15.89 -3.97 29.66
N PHE A 24 -16.61 -4.75 28.84
CA PHE A 24 -17.56 -5.76 29.31
C PHE A 24 -16.90 -6.90 30.12
N ALA A 25 -15.68 -7.30 29.77
CA ALA A 25 -14.97 -8.35 30.52
C ALA A 25 -14.65 -7.86 31.93
N LEU A 26 -14.32 -6.58 32.13
CA LEU A 26 -14.12 -5.96 33.44
C LEU A 26 -15.39 -6.00 34.28
N LEU A 27 -16.54 -5.63 33.71
CA LEU A 27 -17.83 -5.66 34.38
C LEU A 27 -18.22 -7.11 34.77
N LEU A 28 -18.07 -8.05 33.83
CA LEU A 28 -18.40 -9.46 34.08
C LEU A 28 -17.54 -10.06 35.19
N LEU A 29 -16.21 -9.85 35.12
CA LEU A 29 -15.28 -10.35 36.14
C LEU A 29 -15.52 -9.68 37.49
N GLY A 30 -15.89 -8.39 37.52
CA GLY A 30 -16.30 -7.69 38.74
C GLY A 30 -17.57 -8.30 39.37
N MET A 31 -18.57 -8.62 38.56
CA MET A 31 -19.81 -9.30 39.03
C MET A 31 -19.51 -10.72 39.54
N VAL A 32 -18.67 -11.48 38.83
CA VAL A 32 -18.25 -12.83 39.25
C VAL A 32 -17.55 -12.79 40.62
N LEU A 33 -16.69 -11.79 40.83
CA LEU A 33 -15.99 -11.58 42.09
C LEU A 33 -16.95 -11.21 43.22
N GLN A 34 -17.93 -10.30 42.97
CA GLN A 34 -18.93 -9.90 43.96
C GLN A 34 -19.90 -11.03 44.38
N GLN A 35 -20.23 -11.89 43.42
CA GLN A 35 -21.09 -13.02 43.68
C GLN A 35 -20.40 -14.28 44.21
N HIS A 36 -19.06 -14.19 44.43
CA HIS A 36 -18.24 -15.31 44.90
C HIS A 36 -18.35 -16.56 44.05
N LEU A 37 -18.66 -16.44 42.76
CA LEU A 37 -18.82 -17.59 41.84
C LEU A 37 -17.51 -18.27 41.52
N ILE A 38 -16.40 -17.55 41.60
CA ILE A 38 -15.04 -18.05 41.38
C ILE A 38 -14.13 -17.49 42.50
N PRO A 39 -13.18 -18.25 42.99
CA PRO A 39 -12.23 -17.80 44.01
C PRO A 39 -11.50 -16.50 43.58
N ALA A 40 -11.37 -15.55 44.49
CA ALA A 40 -10.69 -14.27 44.27
C ALA A 40 -9.23 -14.46 43.78
N THR A 41 -8.57 -15.53 44.18
CA THR A 41 -7.22 -15.90 43.76
C THR A 41 -7.09 -16.13 42.23
N VAL A 42 -8.22 -16.48 41.56
CA VAL A 42 -8.26 -16.64 40.10
C VAL A 42 -8.71 -15.37 39.41
N VAL A 43 -9.73 -14.69 39.96
CA VAL A 43 -10.31 -13.51 39.31
C VAL A 43 -9.40 -12.29 39.41
N GLN A 44 -8.70 -12.08 40.52
CA GLN A 44 -7.83 -10.94 40.71
C GLN A 44 -6.68 -10.84 39.68
N PRO A 45 -5.91 -11.89 39.42
CA PRO A 45 -4.86 -11.80 38.38
C PRO A 45 -5.44 -11.59 36.98
N MET A 46 -6.64 -12.11 36.70
CA MET A 46 -7.33 -11.86 35.41
C MET A 46 -7.73 -10.40 35.25
N LEU A 47 -8.23 -9.77 36.32
CA LEU A 47 -8.55 -8.33 36.34
C LEU A 47 -7.29 -7.48 36.11
N VAL A 48 -6.19 -7.81 36.80
CA VAL A 48 -4.92 -7.10 36.62
C VAL A 48 -4.42 -7.24 35.17
N ALA A 49 -4.44 -8.44 34.63
CA ALA A 49 -4.04 -8.68 33.23
C ALA A 49 -4.90 -7.89 32.23
N LEU A 50 -6.21 -7.83 32.49
CA LEU A 50 -7.16 -7.09 31.67
C LEU A 50 -6.90 -5.59 31.69
N VAL A 51 -6.69 -5.01 32.90
CA VAL A 51 -6.38 -3.58 33.06
C VAL A 51 -5.05 -3.24 32.40
N LEU A 52 -4.02 -4.09 32.56
CA LEU A 52 -2.73 -3.91 31.91
C LEU A 52 -2.87 -3.97 30.38
N SER A 53 -3.66 -4.91 29.85
CA SER A 53 -3.95 -5.02 28.43
C SER A 53 -4.58 -3.74 27.87
N MET A 54 -5.59 -3.18 28.60
CA MET A 54 -6.23 -1.93 28.21
C MET A 54 -5.27 -0.74 28.27
N ALA A 55 -4.41 -0.67 29.29
CA ALA A 55 -3.42 0.42 29.42
C ALA A 55 -2.35 0.34 28.33
N LEU A 56 -1.98 -0.87 27.87
CA LEU A 56 -1.00 -1.08 26.81
C LEU A 56 -1.59 -0.88 25.40
N ALA A 57 -2.91 -1.00 25.24
CA ALA A 57 -3.55 -0.92 23.94
C ALA A 57 -3.23 0.36 23.14
N PRO A 58 -3.28 1.59 23.71
CA PRO A 58 -2.92 2.81 22.97
C PRO A 58 -1.46 2.81 22.51
N LEU A 59 -0.55 2.24 23.32
CA LEU A 59 0.86 2.12 22.98
C LEU A 59 1.09 1.13 21.84
N LEU A 60 0.41 0.01 21.87
CA LEU A 60 0.44 -1.00 20.80
C LEU A 60 -0.16 -0.45 19.49
N ILE A 61 -1.27 0.27 19.58
CA ILE A 61 -1.90 0.92 18.43
C ILE A 61 -0.97 1.99 17.85
N ARG A 62 -0.32 2.78 18.68
CA ARG A 62 0.61 3.82 18.22
C ARG A 62 1.85 3.24 17.53
N HIS A 63 2.33 2.09 17.97
CA HIS A 63 3.55 1.45 17.46
C HIS A 63 3.28 0.20 16.61
N HIS A 64 2.04 -0.03 16.19
CA HIS A 64 1.62 -1.23 15.45
C HIS A 64 2.45 -1.50 14.19
N ASP A 65 2.87 -0.46 13.46
CA ASP A 65 3.70 -0.61 12.26
C ASP A 65 5.12 -1.08 12.57
N VAL A 66 5.68 -0.66 13.70
CA VAL A 66 7.02 -1.09 14.14
C VAL A 66 6.97 -2.53 14.62
N LEU A 67 5.94 -2.86 15.40
CA LEU A 67 5.73 -4.19 15.95
C LEU A 67 5.41 -5.21 14.84
N ALA A 68 4.55 -4.84 13.92
CA ALA A 68 4.22 -5.68 12.76
C ALA A 68 5.45 -5.97 11.88
N ARG A 69 6.30 -4.95 11.65
CA ARG A 69 7.57 -5.13 10.92
C ARG A 69 8.58 -5.98 11.68
N PHE A 70 8.63 -5.88 13.00
CA PHE A 70 9.50 -6.71 13.82
C PHE A 70 9.05 -8.18 13.82
N LEU A 71 7.75 -8.43 14.00
CA LEU A 71 7.16 -9.77 13.96
C LEU A 71 7.22 -10.42 12.57
N SER A 72 7.12 -9.62 11.50
CA SER A 72 7.27 -10.12 10.13
C SER A 72 8.72 -10.42 9.74
N ARG A 73 9.71 -9.82 10.43
CA ARG A 73 11.14 -10.12 10.21
C ARG A 73 11.59 -11.41 10.87
N THR A 74 10.97 -11.81 11.97
CA THR A 74 11.34 -13.03 12.72
C THR A 74 10.67 -14.29 12.18
N GLY A 75 9.60 -14.17 11.43
CA GLY A 75 8.99 -15.24 10.67
C GLY A 75 9.30 -15.00 9.20
N GLY A 76 10.27 -15.69 8.64
CA GLY A 76 10.50 -15.77 7.19
C GLY A 76 9.32 -16.50 6.52
N VAL A 77 8.11 -15.99 6.69
CA VAL A 77 6.95 -16.38 5.91
C VAL A 77 7.14 -15.71 4.55
N ILE A 78 7.69 -16.46 3.62
CA ILE A 78 7.46 -16.22 2.20
C ILE A 78 5.93 -16.20 2.11
N GLN A 79 5.33 -15.01 2.10
CA GLN A 79 3.89 -14.90 1.87
C GLN A 79 3.65 -15.50 0.49
N PRO A 80 2.79 -16.51 0.38
CA PRO A 80 2.38 -16.95 -0.94
C PRO A 80 1.83 -15.71 -1.67
N PRO A 81 2.12 -15.53 -2.96
CA PRO A 81 1.61 -14.39 -3.72
C PRO A 81 0.12 -14.30 -3.46
N GLN A 82 -0.35 -13.10 -3.12
CA GLN A 82 -1.78 -12.93 -2.88
C GLN A 82 -2.52 -13.24 -4.17
N ALA A 83 -3.76 -13.68 -4.07
CA ALA A 83 -4.56 -14.01 -5.26
C ALA A 83 -4.57 -12.85 -6.28
N GLU A 84 -4.52 -11.61 -5.80
CA GLU A 84 -4.38 -10.39 -6.59
C GLU A 84 -3.07 -10.34 -7.39
N GLU A 85 -1.94 -10.67 -6.77
CA GLU A 85 -0.63 -10.65 -7.42
C GLU A 85 -0.52 -11.74 -8.49
N VAL A 86 -1.13 -12.91 -8.24
CA VAL A 86 -1.21 -13.98 -9.23
C VAL A 86 -2.08 -13.56 -10.41
N GLU A 87 -3.21 -12.90 -10.13
CA GLU A 87 -4.11 -12.41 -11.18
C GLU A 87 -3.44 -11.30 -12.00
N ILE A 88 -2.81 -10.32 -11.34
CA ILE A 88 -2.05 -9.26 -12.00
C ILE A 88 -0.97 -9.89 -12.89
N ALA A 89 -0.14 -10.78 -12.35
CA ALA A 89 0.94 -11.42 -13.10
C ALA A 89 0.44 -12.20 -14.32
N ALA A 90 -0.67 -12.92 -14.20
CA ALA A 90 -1.25 -13.65 -15.31
C ALA A 90 -1.74 -12.72 -16.44
N GLN A 91 -2.37 -11.61 -16.08
CA GLN A 91 -2.91 -10.64 -17.04
C GLN A 91 -1.81 -9.74 -17.63
N THR A 92 -0.75 -9.46 -16.86
CA THR A 92 0.36 -8.61 -17.28
C THR A 92 1.50 -9.37 -17.95
N ALA A 93 1.46 -10.70 -17.98
CA ALA A 93 2.51 -11.55 -18.56
C ALA A 93 2.85 -11.22 -20.03
N ARG A 94 1.90 -10.63 -20.77
CA ARG A 94 2.07 -10.19 -22.17
C ARG A 94 2.68 -8.79 -22.31
N TYR A 95 2.70 -7.99 -21.23
CA TYR A 95 3.21 -6.62 -21.29
C TYR A 95 4.73 -6.63 -21.33
N ARG A 96 5.28 -5.92 -22.31
CA ARG A 96 6.72 -5.67 -22.46
C ARG A 96 6.90 -4.22 -22.83
N ASP A 97 7.97 -3.62 -22.35
CA ASP A 97 8.31 -2.22 -22.64
C ASP A 97 7.13 -1.25 -22.38
N HIS A 98 6.40 -1.52 -21.29
CA HIS A 98 5.17 -0.83 -20.94
C HIS A 98 5.40 0.20 -19.82
N VAL A 99 4.43 1.08 -19.63
CA VAL A 99 4.39 2.06 -18.55
C VAL A 99 3.52 1.55 -17.41
N ILE A 100 4.02 1.60 -16.18
CA ILE A 100 3.24 1.34 -14.97
C ILE A 100 2.84 2.69 -14.38
N VAL A 101 1.55 2.97 -14.28
CA VAL A 101 1.00 4.16 -13.63
C VAL A 101 0.47 3.76 -12.26
N CYS A 102 1.06 4.29 -11.20
CA CYS A 102 0.64 4.03 -9.83
C CYS A 102 -0.27 5.14 -9.33
N GLY A 103 -1.55 4.78 -9.11
CA GLY A 103 -2.65 5.66 -8.74
C GLY A 103 -3.65 5.85 -9.90
N ALA A 104 -4.93 5.59 -9.62
CA ALA A 104 -6.05 5.81 -10.55
C ALA A 104 -6.89 7.04 -10.15
N GLY A 105 -6.27 8.04 -9.54
CA GLY A 105 -6.87 9.35 -9.35
C GLY A 105 -6.98 10.13 -10.67
N GLU A 106 -7.45 11.38 -10.59
CA GLU A 106 -7.65 12.26 -11.75
C GLU A 106 -6.40 12.36 -12.65
N LEU A 107 -5.22 12.58 -12.04
CA LEU A 107 -3.95 12.64 -12.77
C LEU A 107 -3.59 11.31 -13.44
N GLY A 108 -3.72 10.19 -12.68
CA GLY A 108 -3.39 8.86 -13.21
C GLY A 108 -4.28 8.46 -14.38
N LEU A 109 -5.57 8.75 -14.29
CA LEU A 109 -6.53 8.52 -15.39
C LEU A 109 -6.24 9.39 -16.60
N THR A 110 -5.89 10.67 -16.39
CA THR A 110 -5.51 11.57 -17.49
C THR A 110 -4.25 11.06 -18.20
N VAL A 111 -3.22 10.66 -17.45
CA VAL A 111 -1.99 10.07 -18.01
C VAL A 111 -2.30 8.78 -18.77
N SER A 112 -3.14 7.91 -18.22
CA SER A 112 -3.56 6.67 -18.87
C SER A 112 -4.28 6.94 -20.21
N GLU A 113 -5.17 7.91 -20.23
CA GLU A 113 -5.92 8.27 -21.43
C GLU A 113 -5.00 8.81 -22.54
N ILE A 114 -4.02 9.63 -22.18
CA ILE A 114 -3.03 10.14 -23.13
C ILE A 114 -2.15 9.01 -23.67
N LEU A 115 -1.66 8.11 -22.80
CA LEU A 115 -0.88 6.93 -23.22
C LEU A 115 -1.68 6.02 -24.14
N ARG A 116 -2.97 5.83 -23.85
CA ARG A 116 -3.90 5.05 -24.68
C ARG A 116 -4.04 5.63 -26.08
N HIS A 117 -4.25 6.94 -26.18
CA HIS A 117 -4.34 7.65 -27.48
C HIS A 117 -3.03 7.60 -28.27
N ALA A 118 -1.90 7.63 -27.56
CA ALA A 118 -0.59 7.52 -28.17
C ALA A 118 -0.20 6.07 -28.56
N GLY A 119 -1.06 5.08 -28.28
CA GLY A 119 -0.78 3.67 -28.56
C GLY A 119 0.31 3.05 -27.68
N VAL A 120 0.64 3.69 -26.54
CA VAL A 120 1.66 3.20 -25.61
C VAL A 120 1.04 2.15 -24.68
N ALA A 121 1.67 0.97 -24.63
CA ALA A 121 1.27 -0.09 -23.71
C ALA A 121 1.46 0.39 -22.27
N HIS A 122 0.41 0.36 -21.47
CA HIS A 122 0.45 0.78 -20.07
C HIS A 122 -0.58 0.05 -19.23
N LEU A 123 -0.42 0.13 -17.92
CA LEU A 123 -1.39 -0.34 -16.93
C LEU A 123 -1.41 0.60 -15.72
N LEU A 124 -2.53 0.59 -15.00
CA LEU A 124 -2.67 1.31 -13.74
C LEU A 124 -2.69 0.33 -12.57
N LEU A 125 -2.07 0.73 -11.45
CA LEU A 125 -2.20 0.08 -10.14
C LEU A 125 -2.91 1.03 -9.18
N GLU A 126 -3.98 0.55 -8.53
CA GLU A 126 -4.72 1.31 -7.52
C GLU A 126 -5.14 0.39 -6.37
N ALA A 127 -5.00 0.87 -5.14
CA ALA A 127 -5.33 0.12 -3.94
C ALA A 127 -6.78 0.33 -3.47
N ASP A 128 -7.41 1.41 -3.90
CA ASP A 128 -8.79 1.74 -3.57
C ASP A 128 -9.74 1.07 -4.56
N GLU A 129 -10.54 0.11 -4.08
CA GLU A 129 -11.46 -0.68 -4.90
C GLU A 129 -12.49 0.19 -5.64
N GLN A 130 -12.98 1.26 -5.01
CA GLN A 130 -13.94 2.17 -5.64
C GLN A 130 -13.32 2.91 -6.82
N LYS A 131 -12.06 3.34 -6.70
CA LYS A 131 -11.31 3.96 -7.80
C LYS A 131 -10.99 2.97 -8.91
N VAL A 132 -10.71 1.71 -8.55
CA VAL A 132 -10.50 0.64 -9.54
C VAL A 132 -11.77 0.41 -10.34
N GLU A 133 -12.93 0.32 -9.70
CA GLU A 133 -14.21 0.15 -10.39
C GLU A 133 -14.54 1.34 -11.32
N ALA A 134 -14.35 2.57 -10.81
CA ALA A 134 -14.55 3.78 -11.60
C ALA A 134 -13.63 3.84 -12.82
N ALA A 135 -12.33 3.54 -12.63
CA ALA A 135 -11.34 3.51 -13.71
C ALA A 135 -11.65 2.43 -14.75
N ARG A 136 -12.09 1.26 -14.29
CA ARG A 136 -12.50 0.14 -15.16
C ARG A 136 -13.75 0.49 -15.98
N ALA A 137 -14.72 1.16 -15.35
CA ALA A 137 -15.90 1.65 -16.06
C ALA A 137 -15.55 2.72 -17.12
N ALA A 138 -14.49 3.50 -16.90
CA ALA A 138 -13.94 4.45 -17.88
C ALA A 138 -13.08 3.77 -18.97
N GLY A 139 -12.92 2.43 -18.96
CA GLY A 139 -12.15 1.69 -19.94
C GLY A 139 -10.64 1.73 -19.74
N ALA A 140 -10.16 2.15 -18.56
CA ALA A 140 -8.73 2.17 -18.25
C ALA A 140 -8.22 0.73 -17.91
N PRO A 141 -6.98 0.38 -18.30
CA PRO A 141 -6.38 -0.92 -17.98
C PRO A 141 -5.88 -0.93 -16.53
N VAL A 142 -6.82 -0.96 -15.57
CA VAL A 142 -6.55 -0.85 -14.14
C VAL A 142 -6.60 -2.20 -13.44
N PHE A 143 -5.64 -2.40 -12.55
CA PHE A 143 -5.53 -3.57 -11.66
C PHE A 143 -5.61 -3.10 -10.20
N HIS A 144 -6.37 -3.85 -9.40
CA HIS A 144 -6.37 -3.64 -7.94
C HIS A 144 -5.04 -4.12 -7.39
N GLY A 145 -4.34 -3.26 -6.64
CA GLY A 145 -3.08 -3.61 -5.99
C GLY A 145 -2.38 -2.42 -5.38
N ASP A 146 -1.72 -2.66 -4.24
CA ASP A 146 -0.96 -1.63 -3.54
C ASP A 146 0.46 -1.54 -4.10
N ALA A 147 0.75 -0.47 -4.85
CA ALA A 147 2.07 -0.21 -5.42
C ALA A 147 3.18 0.00 -4.36
N SER A 148 2.84 0.21 -3.09
CA SER A 148 3.83 0.24 -2.00
C SER A 148 4.39 -1.15 -1.66
N ARG A 149 3.76 -2.20 -2.16
CA ARG A 149 4.22 -3.59 -2.01
C ARG A 149 5.10 -3.97 -3.19
N PRO A 150 6.35 -4.38 -2.93
CA PRO A 150 7.28 -4.77 -3.99
C PRO A 150 6.78 -5.92 -4.87
N ASP A 151 6.04 -6.86 -4.28
CA ASP A 151 5.53 -8.03 -4.99
C ASP A 151 4.42 -7.66 -5.98
N THR A 152 3.59 -6.67 -5.65
CA THR A 152 2.59 -6.09 -6.55
C THR A 152 3.24 -5.43 -7.78
N LEU A 153 4.33 -4.68 -7.57
CA LEU A 153 5.08 -4.07 -8.67
C LEU A 153 5.75 -5.13 -9.56
N LEU A 154 6.30 -6.19 -8.96
CA LEU A 154 6.86 -7.31 -9.71
C LEU A 154 5.77 -8.04 -10.52
N ALA A 155 4.61 -8.29 -9.93
CA ALA A 155 3.45 -8.87 -10.61
C ALA A 155 2.97 -7.98 -11.78
N ALA A 156 3.03 -6.65 -11.62
CA ALA A 156 2.74 -5.69 -12.68
C ALA A 156 3.81 -5.62 -13.79
N GLY A 157 4.82 -6.48 -13.74
CA GLY A 157 5.87 -6.56 -14.75
C GLY A 157 6.95 -5.49 -14.62
N LEU A 158 7.27 -5.04 -13.40
CA LEU A 158 8.33 -4.05 -13.15
C LEU A 158 9.66 -4.41 -13.83
N ALA A 159 9.98 -5.71 -13.92
CA ALA A 159 11.21 -6.19 -14.57
C ALA A 159 11.27 -5.85 -16.07
N GLN A 160 10.12 -5.77 -16.75
CA GLN A 160 10.00 -5.48 -18.18
C GLN A 160 9.44 -4.09 -18.46
N ALA A 161 9.12 -3.33 -17.42
CA ALA A 161 8.61 -1.97 -17.57
C ALA A 161 9.70 -1.03 -18.12
N ARG A 162 9.29 -0.11 -18.99
CA ARG A 162 10.13 0.95 -19.54
C ARG A 162 10.16 2.18 -18.62
N LEU A 163 9.04 2.42 -17.92
CA LEU A 163 8.83 3.63 -17.14
C LEU A 163 7.81 3.34 -16.01
N VAL A 164 7.98 4.03 -14.88
CA VAL A 164 6.96 4.05 -13.81
C VAL A 164 6.56 5.49 -13.52
N VAL A 165 5.26 5.75 -13.41
CA VAL A 165 4.69 7.04 -13.07
C VAL A 165 3.98 6.93 -11.74
N LEU A 166 4.37 7.73 -10.75
CA LEU A 166 3.78 7.78 -9.42
C LEU A 166 2.89 9.03 -9.31
N THR A 167 1.58 8.85 -9.17
CA THR A 167 0.59 9.95 -9.15
C THR A 167 -0.05 10.16 -7.78
N PHE A 168 0.54 9.64 -6.73
CA PHE A 168 0.02 9.78 -5.36
C PHE A 168 0.31 11.15 -4.75
N ASP A 169 -0.59 11.61 -3.87
CA ASP A 169 -0.45 12.90 -3.17
C ASP A 169 0.47 12.83 -1.94
N HIS A 170 0.73 11.64 -1.41
CA HIS A 170 1.48 11.45 -0.16
C HIS A 170 2.97 11.28 -0.42
N ALA A 171 3.75 12.34 -0.25
CA ALA A 171 5.20 12.37 -0.53
C ALA A 171 6.01 11.24 0.16
N GLN A 172 5.69 10.89 1.41
CA GLN A 172 6.38 9.81 2.11
C GLN A 172 6.08 8.42 1.51
N GLN A 173 4.87 8.20 1.04
CA GLN A 173 4.51 6.96 0.34
C GLN A 173 5.25 6.86 -0.99
N VAL A 174 5.23 7.94 -1.76
CA VAL A 174 5.94 8.05 -3.05
C VAL A 174 7.43 7.80 -2.87
N LEU A 175 8.07 8.38 -1.84
CA LEU A 175 9.49 8.18 -1.55
C LEU A 175 9.81 6.70 -1.26
N ARG A 176 8.98 6.03 -0.45
CA ARG A 176 9.17 4.59 -0.17
C ARG A 176 9.05 3.74 -1.42
N ILE A 177 8.07 4.03 -2.26
CA ILE A 177 7.88 3.30 -3.53
C ILE A 177 9.07 3.55 -4.46
N ALA A 178 9.49 4.80 -4.62
CA ALA A 178 10.63 5.16 -5.45
C ALA A 178 11.93 4.48 -5.00
N GLN A 179 12.18 4.43 -3.69
CA GLN A 179 13.33 3.71 -3.12
C GLN A 179 13.25 2.21 -3.40
N ALA A 180 12.10 1.58 -3.18
CA ALA A 180 11.91 0.15 -3.43
C ALA A 180 12.08 -0.21 -4.91
N ILE A 181 11.72 0.68 -5.83
CA ILE A 181 11.95 0.50 -7.27
C ILE A 181 13.43 0.70 -7.60
N ALA A 182 14.07 1.75 -7.06
CA ALA A 182 15.48 2.05 -7.32
C ALA A 182 16.41 0.93 -6.83
N GLU A 183 16.09 0.27 -5.73
CA GLU A 183 16.83 -0.90 -5.24
C GLU A 183 16.78 -2.08 -6.22
N ARG A 184 15.67 -2.29 -6.93
CA ARG A 184 15.47 -3.41 -7.85
C ARG A 184 15.84 -3.10 -9.29
N ARG A 185 15.60 -1.88 -9.71
CA ARG A 185 15.81 -1.38 -11.08
C ARG A 185 16.40 0.04 -11.04
N PRO A 186 17.71 0.19 -10.66
CA PRO A 186 18.35 1.51 -10.48
C PRO A 186 18.39 2.35 -11.77
N ALA A 187 18.34 1.72 -12.92
CA ALA A 187 18.34 2.41 -14.22
C ALA A 187 16.94 2.75 -14.73
N LEU A 188 15.85 2.30 -14.05
CA LEU A 188 14.50 2.56 -14.50
C LEU A 188 14.12 4.02 -14.23
N THR A 189 13.65 4.72 -15.23
CA THR A 189 13.16 6.09 -15.07
C THR A 189 11.84 6.09 -14.31
N LEU A 190 11.76 6.94 -13.27
CA LEU A 190 10.55 7.18 -12.49
C LEU A 190 10.10 8.62 -12.69
N TRP A 191 8.83 8.81 -13.00
CA TRP A 191 8.17 10.10 -12.95
C TRP A 191 7.32 10.20 -11.69
N VAL A 192 7.55 11.24 -10.92
CA VAL A 192 6.88 11.49 -9.63
C VAL A 192 6.10 12.78 -9.73
N SER A 193 4.81 12.71 -9.45
CA SER A 193 3.98 13.89 -9.33
C SER A 193 3.95 14.38 -7.88
N CYS A 194 4.25 15.68 -7.68
CA CYS A 194 4.26 16.32 -6.36
C CYS A 194 3.45 17.62 -6.37
N ARG A 195 2.67 17.85 -5.29
CA ARG A 195 2.01 19.15 -5.05
C ARG A 195 2.92 20.18 -4.38
N SER A 196 3.91 19.73 -3.62
CA SER A 196 4.78 20.58 -2.81
C SER A 196 6.22 20.57 -3.34
N THR A 197 6.85 21.75 -3.38
CA THR A 197 8.28 21.91 -3.69
C THR A 197 9.17 21.23 -2.67
N THR A 198 8.78 21.23 -1.38
CA THR A 198 9.52 20.57 -0.30
C THR A 198 9.59 19.05 -0.50
N ALA A 199 8.52 18.45 -1.05
CA ALA A 199 8.52 17.04 -1.39
C ALA A 199 9.44 16.73 -2.58
N ALA A 200 9.55 17.65 -3.54
CA ALA A 200 10.43 17.52 -4.69
C ALA A 200 11.92 17.43 -4.30
N ASP A 201 12.32 18.13 -3.24
CA ASP A 201 13.72 18.14 -2.76
C ASP A 201 14.17 16.76 -2.27
N ALA A 202 13.27 15.97 -1.70
CA ALA A 202 13.55 14.61 -1.25
C ALA A 202 13.94 13.66 -2.40
N PHE A 203 13.50 13.95 -3.63
CA PHE A 203 13.77 13.14 -4.81
C PHE A 203 15.02 13.58 -5.58
N ARG A 204 15.59 14.76 -5.28
CA ARG A 204 16.80 15.28 -5.96
C ARG A 204 18.02 14.39 -5.81
N ALA A 205 18.10 13.62 -4.72
CA ALA A 205 19.18 12.67 -4.48
C ALA A 205 19.08 11.39 -5.34
N MET A 206 17.98 11.18 -6.05
CA MET A 206 17.72 9.98 -6.84
C MET A 206 17.89 10.30 -8.34
N PRO A 207 18.97 9.85 -9.00
CA PRO A 207 19.29 10.26 -10.37
C PRO A 207 18.30 9.79 -11.43
N ASN A 208 17.58 8.69 -11.12
CA ASN A 208 16.59 8.10 -12.01
C ASN A 208 15.16 8.66 -11.79
N VAL A 209 14.99 9.60 -10.85
CA VAL A 209 13.68 10.18 -10.53
C VAL A 209 13.54 11.54 -11.21
N ARG A 210 12.45 11.71 -11.94
CA ARG A 210 12.00 12.97 -12.54
C ARG A 210 10.77 13.47 -11.78
N VAL A 211 10.78 14.73 -11.38
CA VAL A 211 9.68 15.33 -10.61
C VAL A 211 8.88 16.27 -11.47
N CYS A 212 7.56 16.12 -11.45
CA CYS A 212 6.61 17.00 -12.10
C CYS A 212 5.65 17.64 -11.06
N GLN A 213 5.42 18.93 -11.17
CA GLN A 213 4.44 19.60 -10.30
C GLN A 213 3.01 19.31 -10.74
N GLN A 214 2.14 19.02 -9.76
CA GLN A 214 0.73 18.77 -10.00
C GLN A 214 -0.02 20.07 -10.34
N SER A 215 -0.18 20.34 -11.63
CA SER A 215 -1.19 21.24 -12.13
C SER A 215 -1.84 20.57 -13.35
N PHE A 216 -3.03 21.01 -13.77
CA PHE A 216 -3.67 20.46 -14.97
C PHE A 216 -2.79 20.64 -16.22
N ALA A 217 -2.08 21.78 -16.31
CA ALA A 217 -1.06 22.00 -17.33
C ALA A 217 0.12 21.02 -17.20
N ALA A 218 0.44 20.55 -15.99
CA ALA A 218 1.50 19.60 -15.75
C ALA A 218 1.11 18.15 -16.10
N ALA A 219 -0.17 17.79 -16.11
CA ALA A 219 -0.60 16.47 -16.58
C ALA A 219 -0.33 16.30 -18.07
N ILE A 220 -0.62 17.35 -18.86
CA ILE A 220 -0.31 17.39 -20.29
C ILE A 220 1.21 17.39 -20.49
N GLY A 221 1.95 18.25 -19.79
CA GLY A 221 3.40 18.32 -19.87
C GLY A 221 4.10 17.03 -19.40
N LEU A 222 3.56 16.33 -18.38
CA LEU A 222 4.07 15.02 -17.97
C LEU A 222 3.90 13.99 -19.09
N ALA A 223 2.74 13.94 -19.72
CA ALA A 223 2.50 12.99 -20.79
C ALA A 223 3.39 13.28 -22.02
N GLU A 224 3.58 14.56 -22.38
CA GLU A 224 4.50 14.95 -23.44
C GLU A 224 5.95 14.56 -23.12
N GLN A 225 6.40 14.75 -21.88
CA GLN A 225 7.74 14.35 -21.44
C GLN A 225 7.91 12.83 -21.36
N VAL A 226 6.87 12.10 -20.93
CA VAL A 226 6.86 10.64 -21.01
C VAL A 226 6.99 10.18 -22.45
N MET A 227 6.22 10.79 -23.35
CA MET A 227 6.31 10.49 -24.78
C MET A 227 7.68 10.77 -25.36
N SER A 228 8.32 11.89 -25.00
CA SER A 228 9.68 12.20 -25.44
C SER A 228 10.76 11.26 -24.88
N THR A 229 10.48 10.62 -23.74
CA THR A 229 11.36 9.62 -23.13
C THR A 229 11.18 8.25 -23.78
N LEU A 230 10.03 8.03 -24.40
CA LEU A 230 9.66 6.78 -25.07
C LEU A 230 10.06 6.76 -26.56
N GLY A 231 10.23 7.92 -27.20
CA GLY A 231 10.76 8.08 -28.58
C GLY A 231 12.26 7.99 -28.60
#